data_9318bb55b8639f2438c354ee3e2a4a21
#
_entry.id   9318bb55b8639f2438c354ee3e2a4a21
#
_cell.length_a   1.000
_cell.length_b   1.000
_cell.length_c   1.000
_cell.angle_alpha   90.00
_cell.angle_beta   90.00
_cell.angle_gamma   90.00
#
_symmetry.space_group_name_H-M   'P 1'
#
loop_
_entity.id
_entity.type
_entity.pdbx_description
1 polymer ?
#
loop_
_entity_poly.entity_id
_entity_poly.type
_entity_poly.pdbx_seq_one_letter_code
_entity_poly.pdbx_strand_id
1 'polypeptide(L)'
;MKSNTGDRIGDDWAEKISCELARLLGLPHAHYELAVHKGVRGVITKNFISERGEQLMLGNELLEAFVVSPEGDNPNIQFIDDVHKIMNGVIINKPIGFSSLPSIKTASDFFVGYLMFDALIANQDRHNENWGTIITLKGLKHLAPSYDHGASLARNVNDQEKFDRMNSKDKGQQISAFVLKARSCFLERNVINQKKRLKLIDAFREYALMEKVAAKAWLKIWWCIKKYAKKKQVEF
;
A
#
# COMPACT_ATOMS: atom_id res chain seq x y z
N MET A 1 -12.09 15.57 0.73
CA MET A 1 -10.79 16.23 0.50
C MET A 1 -9.91 16.03 1.74
N LYS A 2 -8.67 15.49 1.57
CA LYS A 2 -7.67 15.48 2.64
C LYS A 2 -6.95 16.83 2.64
N SER A 3 -6.87 17.50 3.79
CA SER A 3 -6.20 18.79 3.94
C SER A 3 -4.71 18.61 4.27
N ASN A 4 -3.89 19.55 3.80
CA ASN A 4 -2.44 19.61 4.08
C ASN A 4 -2.16 20.59 5.22
N THR A 5 -2.54 20.24 6.45
CA THR A 5 -2.37 21.08 7.65
C THR A 5 -1.91 20.25 8.84
N GLY A 6 -1.18 20.87 9.78
CA GLY A 6 -0.68 20.22 10.99
C GLY A 6 0.22 19.01 10.65
N ASP A 7 -0.02 17.87 11.30
CA ASP A 7 0.75 16.63 11.12
C ASP A 7 0.59 16.00 9.72
N ARG A 8 -0.30 16.54 8.89
CA ARG A 8 -0.56 16.08 7.51
C ARG A 8 0.14 16.90 6.43
N ILE A 9 1.08 17.76 6.80
CA ILE A 9 1.88 18.50 5.83
C ILE A 9 2.63 17.51 4.94
N GLY A 10 2.39 17.61 3.61
CA GLY A 10 2.98 16.71 2.62
C GLY A 10 2.13 15.51 2.22
N ASP A 11 1.01 15.22 2.89
CA ASP A 11 0.08 14.17 2.48
C ASP A 11 -0.43 14.39 1.06
N ASP A 12 -0.66 15.64 0.66
CA ASP A 12 -1.18 16.01 -0.65
C ASP A 12 -0.25 15.56 -1.79
N TRP A 13 1.03 15.94 -1.73
CA TRP A 13 1.98 15.54 -2.77
C TRP A 13 2.37 14.06 -2.67
N ALA A 14 2.43 13.49 -1.46
CA ALA A 14 2.72 12.08 -1.28
C ALA A 14 1.63 11.19 -1.89
N GLU A 15 0.33 11.52 -1.65
CA GLU A 15 -0.80 10.85 -2.31
C GLU A 15 -0.73 10.97 -3.82
N LYS A 16 -0.51 12.19 -4.35
CA LYS A 16 -0.49 12.41 -5.81
C LYS A 16 0.67 11.68 -6.48
N ILE A 17 1.87 11.75 -5.93
CA ILE A 17 3.03 11.05 -6.48
C ILE A 17 2.83 9.53 -6.42
N SER A 18 2.34 9.02 -5.30
CA SER A 18 2.04 7.58 -5.15
C SER A 18 0.98 7.13 -6.15
N CYS A 19 -0.08 7.91 -6.36
CA CYS A 19 -1.10 7.65 -7.37
C CYS A 19 -0.48 7.52 -8.78
N GLU A 20 0.40 8.45 -9.18
CA GLU A 20 1.05 8.39 -10.50
C GLU A 20 2.02 7.21 -10.64
N LEU A 21 2.75 6.88 -9.58
CA LEU A 21 3.62 5.70 -9.56
C LEU A 21 2.81 4.40 -9.64
N ALA A 22 1.68 4.30 -8.92
CA ALA A 22 0.78 3.15 -9.01
C ALA A 22 0.19 3.00 -10.42
N ARG A 23 -0.19 4.13 -11.05
CA ARG A 23 -0.65 4.16 -12.45
C ARG A 23 0.41 3.64 -13.42
N LEU A 24 1.67 4.05 -13.28
CA LEU A 24 2.78 3.56 -14.09
C LEU A 24 3.00 2.06 -13.93
N LEU A 25 2.81 1.51 -12.73
CA LEU A 25 2.89 0.08 -12.45
C LEU A 25 1.67 -0.71 -12.96
N GLY A 26 0.58 -0.04 -13.36
CA GLY A 26 -0.69 -0.69 -13.63
C GLY A 26 -1.34 -1.30 -12.38
N LEU A 27 -0.97 -0.79 -11.20
CA LEU A 27 -1.50 -1.25 -9.92
C LEU A 27 -2.88 -0.63 -9.68
N PRO A 28 -3.90 -1.40 -9.26
CA PRO A 28 -5.20 -0.86 -8.87
C PRO A 28 -5.06 0.13 -7.72
N HIS A 29 -5.49 1.37 -7.91
CA HIS A 29 -5.36 2.44 -6.92
C HIS A 29 -6.50 3.44 -7.01
N ALA A 30 -6.78 4.12 -5.91
CA ALA A 30 -7.67 5.27 -5.90
C ALA A 30 -7.00 6.44 -6.64
N HIS A 31 -7.78 7.13 -7.45
CA HIS A 31 -7.27 8.25 -8.26
C HIS A 31 -7.30 9.53 -7.44
N TYR A 32 -6.14 10.18 -7.30
CA TYR A 32 -5.99 11.42 -6.54
C TYR A 32 -5.56 12.58 -7.44
N GLU A 33 -6.17 13.75 -7.22
CA GLU A 33 -5.80 15.02 -7.84
C GLU A 33 -5.49 16.08 -6.78
N LEU A 34 -4.49 16.93 -7.06
CA LEU A 34 -4.19 18.08 -6.22
C LEU A 34 -5.35 19.07 -6.26
N ALA A 35 -5.71 19.61 -5.12
CA ALA A 35 -6.80 20.55 -4.98
C ALA A 35 -6.50 21.63 -3.94
N VAL A 36 -7.20 22.77 -4.08
CA VAL A 36 -7.22 23.83 -3.08
C VAL A 36 -8.68 24.11 -2.70
N HIS A 37 -8.98 24.12 -1.43
CA HIS A 37 -10.30 24.49 -0.92
C HIS A 37 -10.15 25.53 0.19
N LYS A 38 -10.78 26.70 0.02
CA LYS A 38 -10.70 27.82 0.96
C LYS A 38 -9.25 28.19 1.33
N GLY A 39 -8.35 28.21 0.34
CA GLY A 39 -6.93 28.52 0.52
C GLY A 39 -6.09 27.38 1.12
N VAL A 40 -6.67 26.26 1.50
CA VAL A 40 -5.96 25.10 2.04
C VAL A 40 -5.68 24.10 0.93
N ARG A 41 -4.42 23.72 0.76
CA ARG A 41 -3.99 22.65 -0.17
C ARG A 41 -4.41 21.28 0.34
N GLY A 42 -4.60 20.35 -0.58
CA GLY A 42 -4.91 18.97 -0.26
C GLY A 42 -5.10 18.14 -1.53
N VAL A 43 -5.72 16.99 -1.39
CA VAL A 43 -6.10 16.14 -2.52
C VAL A 43 -7.60 15.83 -2.51
N ILE A 44 -8.14 15.63 -3.69
CA ILE A 44 -9.47 15.06 -3.89
C ILE A 44 -9.33 13.71 -4.58
N THR A 45 -10.25 12.81 -4.30
CA THR A 45 -10.34 11.51 -4.95
C THR A 45 -11.77 11.26 -5.43
N LYS A 46 -11.88 10.61 -6.58
CA LYS A 46 -13.16 10.07 -7.02
C LYS A 46 -13.52 8.89 -6.13
N ASN A 47 -14.79 8.83 -5.70
CA ASN A 47 -15.26 7.65 -4.99
C ASN A 47 -15.10 6.41 -5.90
N PHE A 48 -14.34 5.43 -5.44
CA PHE A 48 -14.14 4.17 -6.17
C PHE A 48 -15.25 3.14 -5.91
N ILE A 49 -16.17 3.42 -5.00
CA ILE A 49 -17.46 2.72 -4.89
C ILE A 49 -18.34 3.32 -6.00
N SER A 50 -18.50 2.59 -7.10
CA SER A 50 -19.04 3.16 -8.34
C SER A 50 -20.54 2.99 -8.49
N GLU A 51 -21.12 1.95 -7.89
CA GLU A 51 -22.53 1.63 -8.01
C GLU A 51 -23.29 1.92 -6.72
N ARG A 52 -24.53 2.41 -6.87
CA ARG A 52 -25.40 2.63 -5.73
C ARG A 52 -25.74 1.29 -5.07
N GLY A 53 -25.39 1.15 -3.79
CA GLY A 53 -25.60 -0.08 -3.01
C GLY A 53 -24.38 -0.98 -2.89
N GLU A 54 -23.28 -0.67 -3.57
CA GLU A 54 -21.99 -1.24 -3.21
C GLU A 54 -21.54 -0.72 -1.84
N GLN A 55 -20.81 -1.56 -1.10
CA GLN A 55 -20.30 -1.23 0.23
C GLN A 55 -18.81 -1.51 0.31
N LEU A 56 -18.07 -0.64 0.97
CA LEU A 56 -16.69 -0.88 1.37
C LEU A 56 -16.72 -1.48 2.78
N MET A 57 -16.16 -2.68 2.92
CA MET A 57 -15.85 -3.31 4.20
C MET A 57 -14.34 -3.25 4.42
N LEU A 58 -13.91 -2.65 5.50
CA LEU A 58 -12.49 -2.44 5.79
C LEU A 58 -11.83 -3.71 6.34
N GLY A 59 -10.49 -3.74 6.32
CA GLY A 59 -9.72 -4.89 6.77
C GLY A 59 -9.87 -5.18 8.26
N ASN A 60 -10.09 -4.17 9.12
CA ASN A 60 -10.39 -4.39 10.54
C ASN A 60 -11.70 -5.17 10.72
N GLU A 61 -12.77 -4.80 10.00
CA GLU A 61 -14.05 -5.51 10.03
C GLU A 61 -13.92 -6.96 9.52
N LEU A 62 -13.09 -7.15 8.48
CA LEU A 62 -12.80 -8.47 7.92
C LEU A 62 -11.98 -9.34 8.89
N LEU A 63 -10.98 -8.77 9.55
CA LEU A 63 -10.17 -9.47 10.54
C LEU A 63 -11.04 -9.89 11.74
N GLU A 64 -11.87 -8.99 12.25
CA GLU A 64 -12.80 -9.28 13.35
C GLU A 64 -13.80 -10.39 12.98
N ALA A 65 -14.36 -10.34 11.76
CA ALA A 65 -15.40 -11.28 11.32
C ALA A 65 -14.85 -12.68 10.97
N PHE A 66 -13.61 -12.79 10.48
CA PHE A 66 -13.12 -14.03 9.86
C PHE A 66 -11.83 -14.58 10.47
N VAL A 67 -11.19 -13.87 11.39
CA VAL A 67 -9.97 -14.32 12.06
C VAL A 67 -10.21 -14.45 13.55
N VAL A 68 -10.11 -15.69 14.06
CA VAL A 68 -10.11 -15.92 15.50
C VAL A 68 -8.72 -15.55 16.02
N SER A 69 -8.61 -14.41 16.68
CA SER A 69 -7.34 -14.00 17.31
C SER A 69 -7.22 -14.59 18.71
N PRO A 70 -6.15 -15.37 18.99
CA PRO A 70 -5.85 -15.82 20.36
C PRO A 70 -5.45 -14.66 21.29
N GLU A 71 -5.16 -13.50 20.75
CA GLU A 71 -4.57 -12.37 21.46
C GLU A 71 -5.60 -11.31 21.90
N GLY A 72 -6.90 -11.63 21.81
CA GLY A 72 -8.00 -10.74 22.19
C GLY A 72 -8.30 -9.66 21.14
N ASP A 73 -9.40 -8.94 21.37
CA ASP A 73 -10.02 -7.98 20.43
C ASP A 73 -9.23 -6.67 20.31
N ASN A 74 -7.97 -6.73 19.86
CA ASN A 74 -7.24 -5.51 19.52
C ASN A 74 -7.40 -5.22 18.02
N PRO A 75 -8.26 -4.29 17.60
CA PRO A 75 -8.58 -4.02 16.21
C PRO A 75 -7.38 -3.50 15.40
N ASN A 76 -6.29 -3.12 16.06
CA ASN A 76 -5.08 -2.59 15.40
C ASN A 76 -4.02 -3.67 15.12
N ILE A 77 -4.30 -4.93 15.41
CA ILE A 77 -3.37 -6.04 15.17
C ILE A 77 -3.68 -6.68 13.82
N GLN A 78 -2.66 -6.79 12.97
CA GLN A 78 -2.76 -7.57 11.74
C GLN A 78 -1.46 -8.34 11.47
N PHE A 79 -1.61 -9.58 11.00
CA PHE A 79 -0.54 -10.48 10.62
C PHE A 79 -0.62 -10.82 9.13
N ILE A 80 0.52 -11.08 8.52
CA ILE A 80 0.61 -11.37 7.07
C ILE A 80 -0.22 -12.61 6.69
N ASP A 81 -0.13 -13.69 7.47
CA ASP A 81 -0.84 -14.94 7.21
C ASP A 81 -2.36 -14.81 7.37
N ASP A 82 -2.86 -13.98 8.30
CA ASP A 82 -4.29 -13.76 8.47
C ASP A 82 -4.86 -12.96 7.29
N VAL A 83 -4.16 -11.91 6.86
CA VAL A 83 -4.57 -11.16 5.67
C VAL A 83 -4.51 -12.06 4.43
N HIS A 84 -3.51 -12.93 4.30
CA HIS A 84 -3.44 -13.90 3.20
C HIS A 84 -4.63 -14.88 3.21
N LYS A 85 -5.05 -15.37 4.38
CA LYS A 85 -6.27 -16.21 4.50
C LYS A 85 -7.53 -15.46 4.04
N ILE A 86 -7.68 -14.19 4.44
CA ILE A 86 -8.80 -13.34 4.00
C ILE A 86 -8.79 -13.16 2.49
N MET A 87 -7.64 -12.87 1.88
CA MET A 87 -7.50 -12.66 0.43
C MET A 87 -7.83 -13.92 -0.39
N ASN A 88 -7.60 -15.11 0.16
CA ASN A 88 -7.87 -16.36 -0.55
C ASN A 88 -9.18 -17.04 -0.17
N GLY A 89 -9.72 -16.78 1.03
CA GLY A 89 -10.94 -17.42 1.54
C GLY A 89 -12.18 -16.54 1.51
N VAL A 90 -12.02 -15.22 1.58
CA VAL A 90 -13.13 -14.28 1.74
C VAL A 90 -13.28 -13.34 0.55
N ILE A 91 -12.22 -12.63 0.16
CA ILE A 91 -12.29 -11.62 -0.90
C ILE A 91 -12.21 -12.28 -2.28
N ILE A 92 -11.27 -13.15 -2.53
CA ILE A 92 -11.04 -13.97 -3.71
C ILE A 92 -10.89 -13.16 -5.02
N ASN A 93 -11.84 -12.25 -5.32
CA ASN A 93 -11.91 -11.56 -6.59
C ASN A 93 -10.96 -10.37 -6.65
N LYS A 94 -10.31 -10.24 -7.80
CA LYS A 94 -9.48 -9.07 -8.14
C LYS A 94 -10.28 -7.76 -8.06
N PRO A 95 -9.60 -6.60 -8.02
CA PRO A 95 -10.26 -5.30 -8.06
C PRO A 95 -11.15 -5.12 -9.29
N ILE A 96 -12.30 -4.47 -9.10
CA ILE A 96 -13.28 -4.18 -10.16
C ILE A 96 -12.64 -3.28 -11.22
N GLY A 97 -12.92 -3.55 -12.49
CA GLY A 97 -12.43 -2.76 -13.63
C GLY A 97 -10.96 -3.02 -14.03
N PHE A 98 -10.24 -3.88 -13.32
CA PHE A 98 -8.86 -4.21 -13.66
C PHE A 98 -8.74 -5.52 -14.45
N SER A 99 -7.91 -5.49 -15.51
CA SER A 99 -7.63 -6.68 -16.31
C SER A 99 -6.69 -7.61 -15.57
N SER A 100 -6.93 -8.92 -15.69
CA SER A 100 -5.99 -9.92 -15.21
C SER A 100 -4.76 -9.95 -16.12
N LEU A 101 -3.60 -10.10 -15.52
CA LEU A 101 -2.36 -10.45 -16.21
C LEU A 101 -2.15 -11.97 -16.14
N PRO A 102 -1.28 -12.57 -16.97
CA PRO A 102 -1.10 -14.03 -17.00
C PRO A 102 -0.85 -14.67 -15.62
N SER A 103 -0.18 -13.95 -14.73
CA SER A 103 0.23 -14.42 -13.40
C SER A 103 -0.36 -13.60 -12.24
N ILE A 104 -1.36 -12.72 -12.50
CA ILE A 104 -1.99 -11.84 -11.51
C ILE A 104 -3.49 -11.86 -11.79
N LYS A 105 -4.25 -12.66 -11.02
CA LYS A 105 -5.67 -12.97 -11.30
C LYS A 105 -6.59 -12.80 -10.11
N THR A 106 -6.12 -13.07 -8.91
CA THR A 106 -6.91 -13.14 -7.66
C THR A 106 -6.69 -11.90 -6.79
N ALA A 107 -7.50 -11.72 -5.75
CA ALA A 107 -7.28 -10.69 -4.74
C ALA A 107 -5.88 -10.79 -4.12
N SER A 108 -5.44 -12.00 -3.78
CA SER A 108 -4.12 -12.26 -3.19
C SER A 108 -2.98 -11.88 -4.12
N ASP A 109 -3.11 -12.18 -5.43
CA ASP A 109 -2.12 -11.79 -6.43
C ASP A 109 -1.96 -10.26 -6.56
N PHE A 110 -3.06 -9.51 -6.41
CA PHE A 110 -3.00 -8.05 -6.40
C PHE A 110 -2.48 -7.51 -5.08
N PHE A 111 -2.83 -8.13 -3.96
CA PHE A 111 -2.41 -7.65 -2.64
C PHE A 111 -0.89 -7.76 -2.44
N VAL A 112 -0.24 -8.81 -2.95
CA VAL A 112 1.24 -8.87 -2.94
C VAL A 112 1.85 -7.70 -3.72
N GLY A 113 1.19 -7.24 -4.79
CA GLY A 113 1.55 -6.02 -5.51
C GLY A 113 1.42 -4.76 -4.65
N TYR A 114 0.39 -4.67 -3.80
CA TYR A 114 0.23 -3.55 -2.87
C TYR A 114 1.36 -3.51 -1.84
N LEU A 115 1.76 -4.66 -1.27
CA LEU A 115 2.87 -4.73 -0.33
C LEU A 115 4.23 -4.43 -1.00
N MET A 116 4.43 -4.85 -2.26
CA MET A 116 5.58 -4.43 -3.05
C MET A 116 5.60 -2.92 -3.25
N PHE A 117 4.45 -2.33 -3.54
CA PHE A 117 4.32 -0.89 -3.74
C PHE A 117 4.58 -0.12 -2.45
N ASP A 118 4.04 -0.57 -1.31
CA ASP A 118 4.32 0.02 0.00
C ASP A 118 5.83 0.03 0.31
N ALA A 119 6.54 -1.06 -0.01
CA ALA A 119 7.99 -1.12 0.14
C ALA A 119 8.72 -0.15 -0.81
N LEU A 120 8.21 0.05 -2.03
CA LEU A 120 8.79 0.96 -3.03
C LEU A 120 8.67 2.43 -2.64
N ILE A 121 7.50 2.84 -2.15
CA ILE A 121 7.21 4.22 -1.76
C ILE A 121 7.47 4.51 -0.27
N ALA A 122 7.96 3.52 0.48
CA ALA A 122 8.14 3.57 1.94
C ALA A 122 6.83 3.96 2.68
N ASN A 123 5.69 3.40 2.27
CA ASN A 123 4.40 3.60 2.94
C ASN A 123 4.36 2.82 4.25
N GLN A 124 4.35 3.52 5.38
CA GLN A 124 4.38 2.92 6.71
C GLN A 124 2.99 2.81 7.35
N ASP A 125 1.92 3.08 6.60
CA ASP A 125 0.57 3.26 7.12
C ASP A 125 -0.47 2.32 6.50
N ARG A 126 -0.05 1.15 5.97
CA ARG A 126 -0.97 0.08 5.54
C ARG A 126 -1.56 -0.64 6.75
N HIS A 127 -2.25 0.09 7.65
CA HIS A 127 -3.02 -0.52 8.72
C HIS A 127 -4.33 -1.13 8.17
N ASN A 128 -5.06 -1.83 9.02
CA ASN A 128 -6.22 -2.60 8.62
C ASN A 128 -7.43 -1.79 8.14
N GLU A 129 -7.43 -0.47 8.30
CA GLU A 129 -8.43 0.41 7.67
C GLU A 129 -7.99 0.95 6.29
N ASN A 130 -6.72 0.72 5.90
CA ASN A 130 -6.16 1.18 4.63
C ASN A 130 -6.13 0.07 3.54
N TRP A 131 -6.90 -0.97 3.74
CA TRP A 131 -7.26 -1.98 2.74
C TRP A 131 -8.65 -2.55 3.06
N GLY A 132 -9.28 -3.22 2.11
CA GLY A 132 -10.60 -3.75 2.31
C GLY A 132 -11.18 -4.42 1.06
N THR A 133 -12.47 -4.69 1.11
CA THR A 133 -13.23 -5.28 0.00
C THR A 133 -14.41 -4.41 -0.38
N ILE A 134 -14.70 -4.35 -1.67
CA ILE A 134 -15.96 -3.83 -2.20
C ILE A 134 -16.93 -5.00 -2.32
N ILE A 135 -18.05 -4.91 -1.62
CA ILE A 135 -19.16 -5.87 -1.71
C ILE A 135 -20.15 -5.32 -2.72
N THR A 136 -20.33 -6.04 -3.81
CA THR A 136 -21.30 -5.66 -4.87
C THR A 136 -22.74 -5.99 -4.46
N LEU A 137 -23.72 -5.47 -5.19
CA LEU A 137 -25.15 -5.79 -5.01
C LEU A 137 -25.46 -7.30 -5.10
N LYS A 138 -24.62 -8.06 -5.79
CA LYS A 138 -24.73 -9.54 -5.89
C LYS A 138 -24.02 -10.28 -4.75
N GLY A 139 -23.49 -9.57 -3.76
CA GLY A 139 -22.76 -10.14 -2.64
C GLY A 139 -21.33 -10.60 -2.99
N LEU A 140 -20.83 -10.30 -4.21
CA LEU A 140 -19.45 -10.63 -4.58
C LEU A 140 -18.49 -9.68 -3.88
N LYS A 141 -17.41 -10.23 -3.32
CA LYS A 141 -16.38 -9.49 -2.63
C LYS A 141 -15.17 -9.33 -3.56
N HIS A 142 -14.83 -8.09 -3.88
CA HIS A 142 -13.67 -7.71 -4.69
C HIS A 142 -12.65 -6.94 -3.86
N LEU A 143 -11.37 -7.21 -4.06
CA LEU A 143 -10.34 -6.39 -3.42
C LEU A 143 -10.55 -4.92 -3.78
N ALA A 144 -10.56 -4.03 -2.79
CA ALA A 144 -10.59 -2.60 -3.05
C ALA A 144 -9.30 -2.14 -3.75
N PRO A 145 -9.35 -1.13 -4.63
CA PRO A 145 -8.13 -0.48 -5.12
C PRO A 145 -7.26 -0.04 -3.94
N SER A 146 -5.94 0.00 -4.10
CA SER A 146 -5.05 0.55 -3.05
C SER A 146 -5.32 2.04 -2.85
N TYR A 147 -5.43 2.49 -1.61
CA TYR A 147 -5.75 3.87 -1.25
C TYR A 147 -4.97 4.30 0.01
N ASP A 148 -5.01 5.58 0.31
CA ASP A 148 -4.40 6.22 1.48
C ASP A 148 -2.88 5.99 1.56
N HIS A 149 -2.14 6.62 0.62
CA HIS A 149 -0.69 6.56 0.57
C HIS A 149 -0.03 7.87 1.07
N GLY A 150 -0.79 8.73 1.76
CA GLY A 150 -0.31 10.03 2.23
C GLY A 150 0.87 9.96 3.19
N ALA A 151 1.04 8.84 3.93
CA ALA A 151 2.16 8.63 4.84
C ALA A 151 3.42 8.03 4.16
N SER A 152 3.53 8.15 2.84
CA SER A 152 4.63 7.60 2.05
C SER A 152 5.73 8.64 1.71
N LEU A 153 6.77 8.19 0.99
CA LEU A 153 7.83 9.01 0.39
C LEU A 153 8.56 9.90 1.41
N ALA A 154 8.69 9.42 2.65
CA ALA A 154 9.32 10.16 3.76
C ALA A 154 8.73 11.58 3.96
N ARG A 155 7.42 11.76 3.74
CA ARG A 155 6.76 13.08 3.84
C ARG A 155 6.89 13.72 5.22
N ASN A 156 6.97 12.89 6.26
CA ASN A 156 7.13 13.30 7.66
C ASN A 156 8.57 13.64 8.07
N VAL A 157 9.53 13.43 7.18
CA VAL A 157 10.92 13.84 7.39
C VAL A 157 11.04 15.32 7.00
N ASN A 158 11.72 16.14 7.81
CA ASN A 158 11.94 17.55 7.50
C ASN A 158 12.88 17.73 6.30
N ASP A 159 12.82 18.89 5.67
CA ASP A 159 13.53 19.14 4.40
C ASP A 159 15.06 19.14 4.58
N GLN A 160 15.57 19.61 5.73
CA GLN A 160 17.00 19.53 6.02
C GLN A 160 17.48 18.08 6.11
N GLU A 161 16.75 17.22 6.82
CA GLU A 161 17.09 15.81 6.91
C GLU A 161 17.00 15.10 5.55
N LYS A 162 16.00 15.45 4.71
CA LYS A 162 15.91 14.93 3.34
C LYS A 162 17.15 15.32 2.54
N PHE A 163 17.55 16.59 2.60
CA PHE A 163 18.73 17.10 1.92
C PHE A 163 20.00 16.39 2.39
N ASP A 164 20.18 16.24 3.69
CA ASP A 164 21.33 15.55 4.29
C ASP A 164 21.42 14.09 3.84
N ARG A 165 20.28 13.38 3.84
CA ARG A 165 20.20 11.98 3.36
C ARG A 165 20.51 11.83 1.87
N MET A 166 20.11 12.81 1.04
CA MET A 166 20.40 12.81 -0.40
C MET A 166 21.88 13.01 -0.68
N ASN A 167 22.58 13.80 0.13
CA ASN A 167 23.98 14.18 -0.06
C ASN A 167 24.97 13.37 0.80
N SER A 168 24.47 12.54 1.72
CA SER A 168 25.32 11.77 2.63
C SER A 168 26.16 10.71 1.90
N LYS A 169 27.46 10.68 2.22
CA LYS A 169 28.38 9.59 1.84
C LYS A 169 28.27 8.39 2.77
N ASP A 170 27.69 8.57 3.97
CA ASP A 170 27.43 7.48 4.92
C ASP A 170 26.26 6.63 4.42
N LYS A 171 26.54 5.39 4.04
CA LYS A 171 25.54 4.42 3.57
C LYS A 171 24.40 4.19 4.58
N GLY A 172 24.67 4.33 5.88
CA GLY A 172 23.66 4.17 6.94
C GLY A 172 22.68 5.35 7.04
N GLN A 173 23.01 6.48 6.44
CA GLN A 173 22.20 7.70 6.41
C GLN A 173 21.52 7.97 5.06
N GLN A 174 21.90 7.26 4.01
CA GLN A 174 21.31 7.43 2.69
C GLN A 174 19.83 7.05 2.64
N ILE A 175 19.12 7.51 1.59
CA ILE A 175 17.71 7.19 1.33
C ILE A 175 17.45 5.67 1.34
N SER A 176 18.37 4.90 0.76
CA SER A 176 18.29 3.43 0.76
C SER A 176 18.23 2.83 2.17
N ALA A 177 19.00 3.37 3.10
CA ALA A 177 18.99 2.93 4.50
C ALA A 177 17.67 3.31 5.21
N PHE A 178 17.10 4.48 4.88
CA PHE A 178 15.78 4.88 5.37
C PHE A 178 14.70 3.88 4.94
N VAL A 179 14.62 3.56 3.65
CA VAL A 179 13.65 2.60 3.10
C VAL A 179 13.81 1.21 3.71
N LEU A 180 15.06 0.73 3.85
CA LEU A 180 15.35 -0.59 4.44
C LEU A 180 15.01 -0.68 5.94
N LYS A 181 14.93 0.45 6.65
CA LYS A 181 14.54 0.51 8.07
C LYS A 181 13.06 0.78 8.28
N ALA A 182 12.34 1.24 7.27
CA ALA A 182 10.92 1.59 7.34
C ALA A 182 10.07 0.39 7.80
N ARG A 183 9.10 0.65 8.70
CA ARG A 183 8.25 -0.37 9.32
C ARG A 183 6.87 -0.39 8.70
N SER A 184 6.33 -1.58 8.49
CA SER A 184 4.95 -1.81 8.09
C SER A 184 4.00 -1.76 9.30
N CYS A 185 2.69 -1.84 9.06
CA CYS A 185 1.70 -2.03 10.13
C CYS A 185 1.46 -3.52 10.46
N PHE A 186 2.14 -4.45 9.80
CA PHE A 186 2.07 -5.87 10.13
C PHE A 186 3.00 -6.23 11.28
N LEU A 187 2.53 -7.10 12.17
CA LEU A 187 3.30 -7.58 13.32
C LEU A 187 3.98 -8.92 13.00
N GLU A 188 5.09 -9.17 13.67
CA GLU A 188 5.79 -10.44 13.69
C GLU A 188 5.07 -11.40 14.66
N ARG A 189 4.59 -12.56 14.16
CA ARG A 189 3.73 -13.47 14.94
C ARG A 189 4.44 -14.21 16.09
N ASN A 190 5.72 -14.44 15.98
CA ASN A 190 6.46 -15.35 16.88
C ASN A 190 7.22 -14.66 18.02
N VAL A 191 6.93 -13.42 18.32
CA VAL A 191 7.62 -12.66 19.38
C VAL A 191 6.74 -12.62 20.62
N ILE A 192 7.02 -13.51 21.57
CA ILE A 192 6.34 -13.54 22.88
C ILE A 192 6.49 -12.16 23.54
N ASN A 193 5.35 -11.50 23.84
CA ASN A 193 5.23 -10.23 24.55
C ASN A 193 5.83 -8.97 23.87
N GLN A 194 6.26 -9.00 22.62
CA GLN A 194 6.70 -7.80 21.89
C GLN A 194 5.89 -7.61 20.60
N LYS A 195 5.11 -6.54 20.53
CA LYS A 195 4.40 -6.09 19.32
C LYS A 195 5.42 -5.49 18.33
N LYS A 196 6.30 -6.32 17.80
CA LYS A 196 7.34 -5.88 16.87
C LYS A 196 6.75 -5.82 15.47
N ARG A 197 6.76 -4.62 14.88
CA ARG A 197 6.33 -4.39 13.50
C ARG A 197 7.39 -4.93 12.51
N LEU A 198 6.97 -5.65 11.48
CA LEU A 198 7.82 -6.05 10.36
C LEU A 198 8.35 -4.81 9.62
N LYS A 199 9.52 -4.93 9.00
CA LYS A 199 9.93 -3.95 8.00
C LYS A 199 9.05 -4.10 6.76
N LEU A 200 8.90 -3.02 5.98
CA LEU A 200 8.12 -3.06 4.73
C LEU A 200 8.60 -4.16 3.78
N ILE A 201 9.91 -4.28 3.62
CA ILE A 201 10.50 -5.31 2.75
C ILE A 201 10.26 -6.73 3.29
N ASP A 202 10.22 -6.92 4.61
CA ASP A 202 10.00 -8.23 5.22
C ASP A 202 8.51 -8.61 5.11
N ALA A 203 7.58 -7.66 5.31
CA ALA A 203 6.14 -7.88 5.08
C ALA A 203 5.86 -8.30 3.62
N PHE A 204 6.49 -7.60 2.65
CA PHE A 204 6.40 -8.03 1.25
C PHE A 204 6.99 -9.42 1.03
N ARG A 205 8.16 -9.73 1.59
CA ARG A 205 8.82 -11.04 1.43
C ARG A 205 8.01 -12.18 2.01
N GLU A 206 7.47 -12.02 3.21
CA GLU A 206 6.63 -13.05 3.85
C GLU A 206 5.40 -13.35 2.99
N TYR A 207 4.69 -12.34 2.52
CA TYR A 207 3.55 -12.54 1.63
C TYR A 207 3.97 -13.14 0.27
N ALA A 208 5.07 -12.69 -0.29
CA ALA A 208 5.62 -13.17 -1.56
C ALA A 208 6.04 -14.66 -1.52
N LEU A 209 6.37 -15.20 -0.35
CA LEU A 209 6.65 -16.64 -0.20
C LEU A 209 5.39 -17.49 -0.41
N MET A 210 4.21 -16.95 -0.12
CA MET A 210 2.91 -17.59 -0.35
C MET A 210 2.39 -17.36 -1.76
N GLU A 211 2.73 -16.21 -2.39
CA GLU A 211 2.29 -15.81 -3.75
C GLU A 211 3.47 -15.62 -4.71
N LYS A 212 4.35 -16.62 -4.82
CA LYS A 212 5.64 -16.54 -5.54
C LYS A 212 5.51 -16.13 -6.99
N VAL A 213 4.48 -16.61 -7.70
CA VAL A 213 4.28 -16.36 -9.13
C VAL A 213 3.87 -14.91 -9.36
N ALA A 214 2.88 -14.43 -8.62
CA ALA A 214 2.40 -13.06 -8.70
C ALA A 214 3.48 -12.06 -8.25
N ALA A 215 4.18 -12.35 -7.16
CA ALA A 215 5.29 -11.51 -6.68
C ALA A 215 6.39 -11.34 -7.73
N LYS A 216 6.80 -12.42 -8.39
CA LYS A 216 7.78 -12.35 -9.50
C LYS A 216 7.26 -11.52 -10.67
N ALA A 217 5.97 -11.62 -11.00
CA ALA A 217 5.36 -10.84 -12.08
C ALA A 217 5.38 -9.34 -11.75
N TRP A 218 5.01 -8.93 -10.54
CA TRP A 218 5.06 -7.55 -10.09
C TRP A 218 6.48 -6.99 -10.07
N LEU A 219 7.45 -7.74 -9.57
CA LEU A 219 8.87 -7.34 -9.59
C LEU A 219 9.40 -7.16 -11.01
N LYS A 220 8.96 -8.00 -11.97
CA LYS A 220 9.32 -7.87 -13.38
C LYS A 220 8.73 -6.59 -13.99
N ILE A 221 7.47 -6.28 -13.69
CA ILE A 221 6.82 -5.04 -14.15
C ILE A 221 7.61 -3.82 -13.64
N TRP A 222 7.89 -3.76 -12.34
CA TRP A 222 8.68 -2.68 -11.76
C TRP A 222 10.07 -2.55 -12.39
N TRP A 223 10.76 -3.68 -12.59
CA TRP A 223 12.08 -3.68 -13.20
C TRP A 223 12.07 -3.14 -14.64
N CYS A 224 11.07 -3.49 -15.44
CA CYS A 224 10.88 -2.98 -16.80
C CYS A 224 10.67 -1.45 -16.79
N ILE A 225 9.83 -0.93 -15.88
CA ILE A 225 9.58 0.52 -15.75
C ILE A 225 10.87 1.25 -15.34
N LYS A 226 11.58 0.74 -14.34
CA LYS A 226 12.86 1.29 -13.89
C LYS A 226 13.90 1.34 -15.02
N LYS A 227 13.99 0.29 -15.83
CA LYS A 227 14.89 0.23 -16.99
C LYS A 227 14.50 1.26 -18.07
N TYR A 228 13.20 1.41 -18.33
CA TYR A 228 12.69 2.40 -19.29
C TYR A 228 12.99 3.83 -18.82
N ALA A 229 12.69 4.16 -17.57
CA ALA A 229 12.96 5.48 -16.99
C ALA A 229 14.47 5.83 -17.06
N LYS A 230 15.33 4.85 -16.76
CA LYS A 230 16.80 5.04 -16.86
C LYS A 230 17.28 5.33 -18.30
N LYS A 231 16.67 4.67 -19.27
CA LYS A 231 16.99 4.89 -20.69
C LYS A 231 16.56 6.28 -21.16
N LYS A 232 15.41 6.75 -20.68
CA LYS A 232 14.90 8.10 -21.03
C LYS A 232 15.72 9.23 -20.37
N GLN A 233 16.33 9.01 -19.21
CA GLN A 233 17.23 9.99 -18.57
C GLN A 233 18.58 10.17 -19.30
N VAL A 234 18.96 9.23 -20.15
CA VAL A 234 20.20 9.28 -20.95
C VAL A 234 19.97 10.02 -22.29
N GLU A 235 18.71 10.24 -22.67
CA GLU A 235 18.33 10.92 -23.92
C GLU A 235 18.03 12.43 -23.70
N PHE A 236 18.19 12.97 -22.48
CA PHE A 236 18.12 14.39 -22.10
C PHE A 236 19.43 14.84 -21.46
#